data_c08c59fb17f3f6df8ea0dd27cbd7199e
#
_entry.id   c08c59fb17f3f6df8ea0dd27cbd7199e
#
_cell.length_a   1.000
_cell.length_b   1.000
_cell.length_c   1.000
_cell.angle_alpha   90.00
_cell.angle_beta   90.00
_cell.angle_gamma   90.00
#
_symmetry.space_group_name_H-M   'P 1'
#
loop_
_entity.id
_entity.type
_entity.pdbx_description
1 polymer ?
#
loop_
_entity_poly.entity_id
_entity_poly.type
_entity_poly.pdbx_seq_one_letter_code
_entity_poly.pdbx_strand_id
1 'polypeptide(L)'
;MRPLPLLLLTVLVVAVPADAKTTVIDDSGTLPYDAPLVLHWQQLSPRRPVNNRMTGTLTVRVKLHVAPWLRRPGRIYLALPAQQPGAMNASWSTQGRLLPGRVSSGSRSLVYSGLITTPSIEDVLQLTLEVDGTQLRQLYHVNFRFEMDGE
;
A
#
# COMPACT_ATOMS: atom_id res chain seq x y z
N MET A 1 -23.93 -60.71 -30.34
CA MET A 1 -24.07 -59.30 -29.89
C MET A 1 -23.02 -59.03 -28.85
N ARG A 2 -22.01 -58.28 -29.21
CA ARG A 2 -20.96 -57.85 -28.30
C ARG A 2 -21.20 -56.40 -27.87
N PRO A 3 -21.26 -56.05 -26.62
CA PRO A 3 -21.33 -54.64 -26.24
C PRO A 3 -19.94 -53.96 -26.36
N LEU A 4 -19.88 -52.84 -27.07
CA LEU A 4 -18.75 -51.92 -27.13
C LEU A 4 -18.60 -51.22 -25.77
N PRO A 5 -17.41 -51.11 -25.19
CA PRO A 5 -17.19 -50.28 -24.05
C PRO A 5 -17.12 -48.82 -24.47
N LEU A 6 -17.98 -48.00 -23.89
CA LEU A 6 -17.97 -46.55 -24.03
C LEU A 6 -16.78 -45.99 -23.22
N LEU A 7 -15.75 -45.55 -23.95
CA LEU A 7 -14.56 -44.94 -23.34
C LEU A 7 -14.92 -43.51 -22.93
N LEU A 8 -15.14 -43.29 -21.65
CA LEU A 8 -15.40 -41.97 -21.06
C LEU A 8 -14.07 -41.21 -20.98
N LEU A 9 -13.84 -40.29 -21.92
CA LEU A 9 -12.66 -39.42 -21.93
C LEU A 9 -12.84 -38.30 -20.90
N THR A 10 -12.26 -38.46 -19.72
CA THR A 10 -12.25 -37.42 -18.68
C THR A 10 -11.21 -36.37 -19.06
N VAL A 11 -11.66 -35.21 -19.54
CA VAL A 11 -10.78 -34.07 -19.77
C VAL A 11 -10.46 -33.43 -18.42
N LEU A 12 -9.25 -33.64 -17.96
CA LEU A 12 -8.71 -32.98 -16.77
C LEU A 12 -8.34 -31.53 -17.15
N VAL A 13 -9.22 -30.58 -16.81
CA VAL A 13 -8.91 -29.15 -16.95
C VAL A 13 -7.91 -28.78 -15.84
N VAL A 14 -6.66 -28.68 -16.18
CA VAL A 14 -5.63 -28.13 -15.29
C VAL A 14 -5.83 -26.62 -15.26
N ALA A 15 -6.40 -26.11 -14.17
CA ALA A 15 -6.45 -24.67 -13.90
C ALA A 15 -5.00 -24.21 -13.61
N VAL A 16 -4.40 -23.51 -14.55
CA VAL A 16 -3.12 -22.82 -14.33
C VAL A 16 -3.44 -21.63 -13.42
N PRO A 17 -2.84 -21.50 -12.23
CA PRO A 17 -2.99 -20.31 -11.43
C PRO A 17 -2.43 -19.14 -12.24
N ALA A 18 -3.26 -18.14 -12.51
CA ALA A 18 -2.81 -16.88 -13.05
C ALA A 18 -2.02 -16.17 -11.94
N ASP A 19 -0.71 -16.19 -12.03
CA ASP A 19 0.15 -15.41 -11.15
C ASP A 19 -0.14 -13.93 -11.37
N ALA A 20 -0.86 -13.33 -10.42
CA ALA A 20 -1.09 -11.89 -10.39
C ALA A 20 0.27 -11.19 -10.27
N LYS A 21 0.69 -10.54 -11.34
CA LYS A 21 1.99 -9.85 -11.38
C LYS A 21 1.88 -8.53 -10.63
N THR A 22 2.63 -8.40 -9.55
CA THR A 22 2.78 -7.14 -8.82
C THR A 22 3.77 -6.23 -9.54
N THR A 23 3.37 -5.00 -9.83
CA THR A 23 4.20 -4.00 -10.50
C THR A 23 4.21 -2.71 -9.66
N VAL A 24 5.38 -2.11 -9.47
CA VAL A 24 5.49 -0.81 -8.82
C VAL A 24 4.96 0.27 -9.76
N ILE A 25 4.07 1.11 -9.24
CA ILE A 25 3.48 2.23 -9.99
C ILE A 25 4.42 3.43 -9.95
N ASP A 26 4.53 4.14 -11.06
CA ASP A 26 5.21 5.43 -11.11
C ASP A 26 4.38 6.48 -10.34
N ASP A 27 4.90 6.93 -9.21
CA ASP A 27 4.34 7.95 -8.35
C ASP A 27 5.21 9.23 -8.30
N SER A 28 6.04 9.43 -9.32
CA SER A 28 6.99 10.55 -9.39
C SER A 28 6.35 11.95 -9.29
N GLY A 29 5.05 12.04 -9.58
CA GLY A 29 4.25 13.26 -9.39
C GLY A 29 3.70 13.45 -7.98
N THR A 30 3.97 12.55 -7.06
CA THR A 30 3.52 12.64 -5.67
C THR A 30 4.40 13.62 -4.89
N LEU A 31 3.76 14.60 -4.24
CA LEU A 31 4.45 15.67 -3.55
C LEU A 31 3.86 15.87 -2.13
N PRO A 32 4.70 16.05 -1.10
CA PRO A 32 4.22 16.52 0.19
C PRO A 32 3.70 17.96 0.05
N TYR A 33 2.58 18.24 0.69
CA TYR A 33 1.93 19.55 0.63
C TYR A 33 2.55 20.57 1.56
N ASP A 34 3.03 20.09 2.70
CA ASP A 34 3.50 20.92 3.79
C ASP A 34 4.95 20.65 4.14
N ALA A 35 5.56 21.61 4.81
CA ALA A 35 6.90 21.60 5.35
C ALA A 35 7.21 20.37 6.23
N PRO A 36 8.45 20.17 6.62
CA PRO A 36 8.95 18.89 7.11
C PRO A 36 8.06 18.25 8.19
N LEU A 37 7.91 16.95 8.10
CA LEU A 37 7.21 16.14 9.09
C LEU A 37 7.78 16.42 10.49
N VAL A 38 6.94 16.91 11.38
CA VAL A 38 7.30 17.13 12.79
C VAL A 38 6.71 16.00 13.62
N LEU A 39 7.58 15.25 14.28
CA LEU A 39 7.18 14.17 15.17
C LEU A 39 7.05 14.70 16.60
N HIS A 40 5.98 14.33 17.24
CA HIS A 40 5.67 14.67 18.61
C HIS A 40 5.59 13.41 19.48
N TRP A 41 6.12 13.51 20.71
CA TRP A 41 5.95 12.45 21.70
C TRP A 41 4.47 12.35 22.12
N GLN A 42 3.92 11.14 22.16
CA GLN A 42 2.55 10.92 22.61
C GLN A 42 2.37 11.13 24.12
N GLN A 43 3.42 10.92 24.89
CA GLN A 43 3.40 11.10 26.33
C GLN A 43 4.65 11.84 26.81
N LEU A 44 4.44 12.98 27.43
CA LEU A 44 5.48 13.78 28.08
C LEU A 44 5.59 13.52 29.60
N SER A 45 4.93 12.49 30.13
CA SER A 45 4.90 12.24 31.58
C SER A 45 6.14 11.49 32.03
N PRO A 46 6.94 12.06 32.96
CA PRO A 46 8.18 11.47 33.43
C PRO A 46 8.00 10.30 34.41
N ARG A 47 6.78 9.89 34.73
CA ARG A 47 6.51 8.94 35.82
C ARG A 47 6.31 7.48 35.42
N ARG A 48 6.26 7.15 34.11
CA ARG A 48 6.22 5.74 33.67
C ARG A 48 6.93 5.60 32.32
N PRO A 49 7.92 4.71 32.18
CA PRO A 49 8.58 4.45 30.91
C PRO A 49 7.71 3.52 30.05
N VAL A 50 6.60 3.98 29.52
CA VAL A 50 5.64 3.05 28.92
C VAL A 50 5.40 3.27 27.44
N ASN A 51 5.74 4.43 26.90
CA ASN A 51 5.42 4.69 25.50
C ASN A 51 6.46 5.59 24.86
N ASN A 52 7.39 4.98 24.12
CA ASN A 52 8.36 5.69 23.31
C ASN A 52 7.80 6.04 21.92
N ARG A 53 6.48 6.08 21.76
CA ARG A 53 5.85 6.39 20.49
C ARG A 53 5.90 7.88 20.20
N MET A 54 6.30 8.17 18.96
CA MET A 54 6.15 9.50 18.37
C MET A 54 5.18 9.44 17.24
N THR A 55 4.38 10.47 17.10
CA THR A 55 3.44 10.63 15.99
C THR A 55 3.69 11.92 15.24
N GLY A 56 3.44 11.89 13.96
CA GLY A 56 3.44 13.06 13.10
C GLY A 56 2.42 12.93 11.99
N THR A 57 1.93 14.05 11.52
CA THR A 57 0.98 14.13 10.41
C THR A 57 1.62 14.79 9.21
N LEU A 58 1.26 14.31 8.03
CA LEU A 58 1.74 14.82 6.76
C LEU A 58 0.61 14.78 5.73
N THR A 59 0.41 15.88 5.02
CA THR A 59 -0.50 15.92 3.87
C THR A 59 0.28 15.69 2.59
N VAL A 60 -0.16 14.73 1.79
CA VAL A 60 0.52 14.34 0.55
C VAL A 60 -0.47 14.39 -0.61
N ARG A 61 -0.11 15.10 -1.67
CA ARG A 61 -0.80 14.97 -2.95
C ARG A 61 -0.22 13.76 -3.67
N VAL A 62 -1.04 12.75 -3.87
CA VAL A 62 -0.67 11.53 -4.59
C VAL A 62 -1.06 11.67 -6.04
N LYS A 63 -0.14 11.30 -6.93
CA LYS A 63 -0.39 11.17 -8.35
C LYS A 63 0.20 9.86 -8.86
N LEU A 64 -0.68 8.96 -9.26
CA LEU A 64 -0.32 7.63 -9.74
C LEU A 64 -0.48 7.56 -11.25
N HIS A 65 0.56 7.17 -11.97
CA HIS A 65 0.52 6.95 -13.41
C HIS A 65 0.08 5.52 -13.71
N VAL A 66 -1.19 5.36 -14.08
CA VAL A 66 -1.83 4.06 -14.28
C VAL A 66 -2.21 3.78 -15.74
N ALA A 67 -1.70 4.58 -16.67
CA ALA A 67 -1.95 4.44 -18.10
C ALA A 67 -1.69 3.02 -18.64
N PRO A 68 -0.68 2.25 -18.23
CA PRO A 68 -0.44 0.89 -18.70
C PRO A 68 -1.60 -0.08 -18.41
N TRP A 69 -2.43 0.22 -17.42
CA TRP A 69 -3.56 -0.62 -17.00
C TRP A 69 -4.93 -0.05 -17.42
N LEU A 70 -4.94 0.95 -18.27
CA LEU A 70 -6.16 1.60 -18.74
C LEU A 70 -7.15 0.58 -19.32
N ARG A 71 -8.43 0.68 -18.96
CA ARG A 71 -9.53 -0.21 -19.32
C ARG A 71 -9.39 -1.65 -18.80
N ARG A 72 -8.56 -1.85 -17.78
CA ARG A 72 -8.42 -3.14 -17.08
C ARG A 72 -8.82 -3.00 -15.63
N PRO A 73 -9.35 -4.05 -15.01
CA PRO A 73 -9.49 -4.09 -13.57
C PRO A 73 -8.12 -4.14 -12.90
N GLY A 74 -7.96 -3.45 -11.80
CA GLY A 74 -6.72 -3.43 -11.04
C GLY A 74 -6.96 -3.23 -9.56
N ARG A 75 -6.00 -3.67 -8.76
CA ARG A 75 -5.94 -3.42 -7.32
C ARG A 75 -4.65 -2.70 -7.02
N ILE A 76 -4.76 -1.53 -6.40
CA ILE A 76 -3.60 -0.72 -6.00
C ILE A 76 -3.43 -0.82 -4.50
N TYR A 77 -2.20 -1.05 -4.09
CA TYR A 77 -1.79 -1.15 -2.69
C TYR A 77 -0.78 -0.06 -2.36
N LEU A 78 -0.92 0.51 -1.18
CA LEU A 78 0.13 1.30 -0.56
C LEU A 78 0.99 0.35 0.28
N ALA A 79 2.25 0.21 -0.08
CA ALA A 79 3.21 -0.65 0.59
C ALA A 79 4.21 0.16 1.40
N LEU A 80 4.49 -0.32 2.60
CA LEU A 80 5.55 0.20 3.44
C LEU A 80 6.60 -0.91 3.59
N PRO A 81 7.76 -0.79 2.90
CA PRO A 81 8.81 -1.77 3.01
C PRO A 81 9.28 -1.94 4.45
N ALA A 82 9.73 -3.15 4.78
CA ALA A 82 10.34 -3.40 6.08
C ALA A 82 11.56 -2.52 6.25
N GLN A 83 11.56 -1.71 7.32
CA GLN A 83 12.67 -0.84 7.67
C GLN A 83 13.35 -1.37 8.91
N GLN A 84 14.67 -1.46 8.86
CA GLN A 84 15.45 -1.81 10.04
C GLN A 84 16.27 -0.60 10.50
N PRO A 85 16.31 -0.34 11.82
CA PRO A 85 15.57 -1.00 12.88
C PRO A 85 14.26 -0.28 13.21
N GLY A 86 13.21 -0.99 13.47
CA GLY A 86 12.01 -0.43 14.07
C GLY A 86 10.73 -0.62 13.28
N ALA A 87 9.66 -0.83 14.02
CA ALA A 87 8.33 -0.89 13.48
C ALA A 87 7.77 0.53 13.28
N MET A 88 7.27 0.79 12.07
CA MET A 88 6.52 1.99 11.75
C MET A 88 5.10 1.59 11.38
N ASN A 89 4.14 2.37 11.84
CA ASN A 89 2.76 2.29 11.40
C ASN A 89 2.38 3.60 10.72
N ALA A 90 1.63 3.50 9.65
CA ALA A 90 1.04 4.63 8.98
C ALA A 90 -0.46 4.40 8.85
N SER A 91 -1.25 5.43 9.08
CA SER A 91 -2.66 5.47 8.79
C SER A 91 -2.96 6.70 7.95
N TRP A 92 -4.00 6.66 7.13
CA TRP A 92 -4.35 7.79 6.29
C TRP A 92 -5.85 7.87 6.08
N SER A 93 -6.29 9.11 5.88
CA SER A 93 -7.58 9.46 5.30
C SER A 93 -7.38 10.00 3.89
N THR A 94 -8.42 9.95 3.10
CA THR A 94 -8.42 10.38 1.69
C THR A 94 -9.54 11.38 1.44
N GLN A 95 -9.40 12.18 0.40
CA GLN A 95 -10.44 13.13 -0.02
C GLN A 95 -11.14 12.72 -1.32
N GLY A 96 -10.56 11.80 -2.08
CA GLY A 96 -11.00 11.43 -3.41
C GLY A 96 -11.23 9.93 -3.59
N ARG A 97 -10.63 9.38 -4.64
CA ARG A 97 -10.90 8.00 -5.11
C ARG A 97 -10.20 6.91 -4.33
N LEU A 98 -9.11 7.23 -3.65
CA LEU A 98 -8.36 6.23 -2.91
C LEU A 98 -9.08 5.87 -1.61
N LEU A 99 -8.88 4.65 -1.14
CA LEU A 99 -9.46 4.16 0.10
C LEU A 99 -8.58 4.57 1.29
N PRO A 100 -9.18 4.99 2.41
CA PRO A 100 -8.45 5.18 3.66
C PRO A 100 -7.97 3.82 4.20
N GLY A 101 -6.95 3.85 5.05
CA GLY A 101 -6.43 2.61 5.62
C GLY A 101 -5.26 2.82 6.56
N ARG A 102 -4.60 1.71 6.84
CA ARG A 102 -3.37 1.67 7.64
C ARG A 102 -2.43 0.60 7.09
N VAL A 103 -1.16 0.81 7.31
CA VAL A 103 -0.10 -0.12 6.92
C VAL A 103 0.98 -0.13 7.99
N SER A 104 1.57 -1.30 8.21
CA SER A 104 2.73 -1.48 9.08
C SER A 104 3.96 -1.79 8.24
N SER A 105 5.14 -1.58 8.80
CA SER A 105 6.42 -1.95 8.15
C SER A 105 6.39 -3.39 7.66
N GLY A 106 6.77 -3.60 6.42
CA GLY A 106 6.78 -4.91 5.75
C GLY A 106 5.42 -5.38 5.25
N SER A 107 4.38 -4.54 5.28
CA SER A 107 3.05 -4.88 4.79
C SER A 107 2.55 -3.91 3.71
N ARG A 108 1.40 -4.23 3.13
CA ARG A 108 0.70 -3.38 2.17
C ARG A 108 -0.79 -3.34 2.47
N SER A 109 -1.45 -2.27 2.08
CA SER A 109 -2.88 -2.06 2.29
C SER A 109 -3.55 -1.60 0.99
N LEU A 110 -4.73 -2.15 0.70
CA LEU A 110 -5.49 -1.82 -0.50
C LEU A 110 -5.97 -0.36 -0.46
N VAL A 111 -5.66 0.41 -1.52
CA VAL A 111 -6.08 1.80 -1.67
C VAL A 111 -7.01 2.02 -2.86
N TYR A 112 -7.08 1.08 -3.79
CA TYR A 112 -8.00 1.13 -4.91
C TYR A 112 -8.32 -0.27 -5.43
N SER A 113 -9.57 -0.50 -5.80
CA SER A 113 -10.00 -1.72 -6.48
C SER A 113 -11.08 -1.37 -7.49
N GLY A 114 -10.87 -1.73 -8.74
CA GLY A 114 -11.84 -1.49 -9.80
C GLY A 114 -11.20 -1.27 -11.16
N LEU A 115 -12.05 -0.88 -12.10
CA LEU A 115 -11.64 -0.59 -13.47
C LEU A 115 -10.82 0.70 -13.54
N ILE A 116 -9.68 0.64 -14.19
CA ILE A 116 -8.85 1.83 -14.44
C ILE A 116 -9.44 2.58 -15.64
N THR A 117 -10.01 3.74 -15.39
CA THR A 117 -10.73 4.54 -16.41
C THR A 117 -9.97 5.77 -16.87
N THR A 118 -8.93 6.16 -16.15
CA THR A 118 -8.12 7.35 -16.41
C THR A 118 -6.64 7.00 -16.41
N PRO A 119 -5.80 7.71 -17.18
CA PRO A 119 -4.37 7.44 -17.24
C PRO A 119 -3.63 7.77 -15.94
N SER A 120 -4.22 8.59 -15.06
CA SER A 120 -3.69 8.90 -13.74
C SER A 120 -4.80 8.92 -12.70
N ILE A 121 -4.42 8.59 -11.46
CA ILE A 121 -5.28 8.73 -10.28
C ILE A 121 -4.62 9.75 -9.36
N GLU A 122 -5.36 10.78 -9.00
CA GLU A 122 -4.91 11.83 -8.09
C GLU A 122 -5.80 11.85 -6.85
N ASP A 123 -5.18 12.05 -5.69
CA ASP A 123 -5.87 12.18 -4.41
C ASP A 123 -5.00 12.96 -3.41
N VAL A 124 -5.60 13.34 -2.31
CA VAL A 124 -4.90 13.95 -1.18
C VAL A 124 -5.03 13.04 0.02
N LEU A 125 -3.90 12.59 0.53
CA LEU A 125 -3.83 11.76 1.73
C LEU A 125 -3.37 12.58 2.91
N GLN A 126 -4.07 12.45 4.02
CA GLN A 126 -3.59 12.89 5.33
C GLN A 126 -3.01 11.68 6.05
N LEU A 127 -1.70 11.61 6.11
CA LEU A 127 -0.94 10.53 6.73
C LEU A 127 -0.67 10.86 8.20
N THR A 128 -0.88 9.89 9.06
CA THR A 128 -0.40 9.89 10.43
C THR A 128 0.62 8.78 10.59
N LEU A 129 1.84 9.13 10.95
CA LEU A 129 2.93 8.20 11.17
C LEU A 129 3.11 7.98 12.66
N GLU A 130 3.27 6.71 13.06
CA GLU A 130 3.67 6.30 14.41
C GLU A 130 4.99 5.55 14.32
N VAL A 131 5.96 6.01 15.06
CA VAL A 131 7.30 5.40 15.14
C VAL A 131 7.75 5.24 16.57
N ASP A 132 8.67 4.31 16.80
CA ASP A 132 9.37 4.22 18.09
C ASP A 132 10.46 5.29 18.13
N GLY A 133 10.31 6.24 19.05
CA GLY A 133 11.23 7.36 19.21
C GLY A 133 12.65 6.97 19.64
N THR A 134 12.84 5.78 20.20
CA THR A 134 14.19 5.27 20.54
C THR A 134 15.00 4.89 19.30
N GLN A 135 14.33 4.65 18.18
CA GLN A 135 14.95 4.17 16.94
C GLN A 135 15.03 5.25 15.84
N LEU A 136 14.59 6.47 16.13
CA LEU A 136 14.55 7.59 15.19
C LEU A 136 15.90 7.97 14.56
N ARG A 137 17.00 7.70 15.21
CA ARG A 137 18.35 8.03 14.69
C ARG A 137 18.70 7.30 13.40
N GLN A 138 17.90 6.32 12.98
CA GLN A 138 18.14 5.47 11.84
C GLN A 138 17.03 5.58 10.76
N LEU A 139 15.99 6.38 11.03
CA LEU A 139 14.87 6.60 10.09
C LEU A 139 15.10 7.89 9.28
N TYR A 140 16.03 7.86 8.36
CA TYR A 140 16.29 9.02 7.50
C TYR A 140 15.32 9.14 6.32
N HIS A 141 14.70 8.03 5.88
CA HIS A 141 13.77 8.03 4.74
C HIS A 141 12.66 7.01 4.94
N VAL A 142 11.43 7.45 4.78
CA VAL A 142 10.27 6.58 4.68
C VAL A 142 9.93 6.42 3.22
N ASN A 143 10.18 5.25 2.68
CA ASN A 143 9.90 4.95 1.28
C ASN A 143 8.57 4.22 1.13
N PHE A 144 7.48 4.96 1.08
CA PHE A 144 6.21 4.41 0.61
C PHE A 144 6.30 4.14 -0.89
N ARG A 145 5.61 3.08 -1.32
CA ARG A 145 5.44 2.81 -2.73
C ARG A 145 4.03 2.32 -3.01
N PHE A 146 3.57 2.57 -4.22
CA PHE A 146 2.30 2.04 -4.70
C PHE A 146 2.56 0.86 -5.63
N GLU A 147 1.77 -0.19 -5.44
CA GLU A 147 1.90 -1.43 -6.18
C GLU A 147 0.58 -1.76 -6.87
N MET A 148 0.64 -2.22 -8.12
CA MET A 148 -0.50 -2.70 -8.89
C MET A 148 -0.45 -4.21 -8.97
N ASP A 149 -1.52 -4.87 -8.51
CA ASP A 149 -1.80 -6.25 -8.88
C ASP A 149 -2.77 -6.23 -10.07
N GLY A 150 -2.26 -6.56 -11.23
CA GLY A 150 -3.04 -6.70 -12.46
C GLY A 150 -3.51 -8.14 -12.65
N GLU A 151 -4.75 -8.28 -13.15
CA GLU A 151 -5.25 -9.55 -13.69
C GLU A 151 -4.85 -9.70 -15.15
#